data_322fd9a255cc6f696506b2d0eff2dd98
#
_entry.id   322fd9a255cc6f696506b2d0eff2dd98
#
_cell.length_a   1.000
_cell.length_b   1.000
_cell.length_c   1.000
_cell.angle_alpha   90.00
_cell.angle_beta   90.00
_cell.angle_gamma   90.00
#
_symmetry.space_group_name_H-M   'P 1'
#
loop_
_entity.id
_entity.type
_entity.pdbx_description
1 polymer ?
#
loop_
_entity_poly.entity_id
_entity_poly.type
_entity_poly.pdbx_seq_one_letter_code
_entity_poly.pdbx_strand_id
1 'polypeptide(L)'
;PERKIVRVPDKLKQDIKVVTHSLMNQVASNPKILHEITPRQFEELVCELFEKEGNHVELTKQTRDGGKDLIILNNSSLGDFVIYAECKKRAPKYPVNVGFVRELYGTVNADNATAGIMVTTSYFSRDARKYQEKIKSRMSLIDYSELMKRIMACK
;
A
#
# COMPACT_ATOMS: atom_id res chain seq x y z
N PRO A 1 -7.41 21.06 -23.44
CA PRO A 1 -7.03 19.99 -24.35
C PRO A 1 -7.50 18.66 -23.82
N GLU A 2 -8.27 17.97 -24.64
CA GLU A 2 -8.75 16.66 -24.32
C GLU A 2 -7.58 15.70 -24.09
N ARG A 3 -7.51 15.13 -22.89
CA ARG A 3 -6.60 14.03 -22.65
C ARG A 3 -7.02 12.85 -23.53
N LYS A 4 -6.20 12.51 -24.50
CA LYS A 4 -6.38 11.25 -25.21
C LYS A 4 -6.29 10.13 -24.18
N ILE A 5 -7.41 9.54 -23.85
CA ILE A 5 -7.43 8.30 -23.09
C ILE A 5 -6.91 7.21 -24.02
N VAL A 6 -5.64 6.88 -23.88
CA VAL A 6 -5.08 5.71 -24.56
C VAL A 6 -5.71 4.49 -23.89
N ARG A 7 -6.68 3.88 -24.56
CA ARG A 7 -7.22 2.60 -24.11
C ARG A 7 -6.14 1.54 -24.26
N VAL A 8 -5.69 1.02 -23.14
CA VAL A 8 -4.85 -0.17 -23.13
C VAL A 8 -5.69 -1.31 -23.71
N PRO A 9 -5.21 -2.04 -24.72
CA PRO A 9 -5.95 -3.19 -25.26
C PRO A 9 -6.27 -4.18 -24.15
N ASP A 10 -7.48 -4.76 -24.18
CA ASP A 10 -7.95 -5.69 -23.15
C ASP A 10 -6.99 -6.87 -22.93
N LYS A 11 -6.35 -7.33 -23.99
CA LYS A 11 -5.31 -8.37 -23.90
C LYS A 11 -4.13 -7.94 -23.02
N LEU A 12 -3.69 -6.68 -23.13
CA LEU A 12 -2.61 -6.15 -22.32
C LEU A 12 -3.02 -6.00 -20.86
N LYS A 13 -4.28 -5.64 -20.59
CA LYS A 13 -4.82 -5.57 -19.23
C LYS A 13 -4.87 -6.94 -18.56
N GLN A 14 -5.23 -7.98 -19.30
CA GLN A 14 -5.22 -9.35 -18.81
C GLN A 14 -3.80 -9.81 -18.50
N ASP A 15 -2.85 -9.52 -19.38
CA ASP A 15 -1.45 -9.88 -19.18
C ASP A 15 -0.85 -9.20 -17.93
N ILE A 16 -1.17 -7.92 -17.71
CA ILE A 16 -0.73 -7.18 -16.52
C ILE A 16 -1.32 -7.80 -15.26
N LYS A 17 -2.61 -8.13 -15.24
CA LYS A 17 -3.24 -8.79 -14.09
C LYS A 17 -2.64 -10.16 -13.81
N VAL A 18 -2.40 -10.95 -14.83
CA VAL A 18 -1.78 -12.29 -14.69
C VAL A 18 -0.38 -12.16 -14.10
N VAL A 19 0.42 -11.19 -14.55
CA VAL A 19 1.76 -10.95 -14.01
C VAL A 19 1.70 -10.57 -12.53
N THR A 20 0.79 -9.68 -12.12
CA THR A 20 0.64 -9.26 -10.72
C THR A 20 0.19 -10.43 -9.85
N HIS A 21 -0.78 -11.23 -10.29
CA HIS A 21 -1.20 -12.44 -9.58
C HIS A 21 -0.05 -13.45 -9.45
N SER A 22 0.72 -13.62 -10.52
CA SER A 22 1.90 -14.48 -10.51
C SER A 22 2.92 -13.99 -9.47
N LEU A 23 3.12 -12.69 -9.34
CA LEU A 23 4.04 -12.10 -8.36
C LEU A 23 3.56 -12.36 -6.92
N MET A 24 2.28 -12.18 -6.62
CA MET A 24 1.73 -12.54 -5.30
C MET A 24 1.92 -14.02 -4.99
N ASN A 25 1.66 -14.89 -5.96
CA ASN A 25 1.86 -16.33 -5.81
C ASN A 25 3.33 -16.66 -5.58
N GLN A 26 4.23 -16.02 -6.31
CA GLN A 26 5.67 -16.20 -6.13
C GLN A 26 6.12 -15.77 -4.74
N VAL A 27 5.66 -14.64 -4.26
CA VAL A 27 5.98 -14.13 -2.91
C VAL A 27 5.43 -15.08 -1.84
N ALA A 28 4.22 -15.60 -2.02
CA ALA A 28 3.60 -16.56 -1.11
C ALA A 28 4.42 -17.85 -1.01
N SER A 29 4.98 -18.30 -2.14
CA SER A 29 5.81 -19.52 -2.21
C SER A 29 7.23 -19.28 -1.75
N ASN A 30 7.78 -18.09 -2.00
CA ASN A 30 9.15 -17.72 -1.64
C ASN A 30 9.18 -16.27 -1.17
N PRO A 31 9.02 -16.01 0.14
CA PRO A 31 8.98 -14.65 0.69
C PRO A 31 10.21 -13.79 0.38
N LYS A 32 11.35 -14.39 0.06
CA LYS A 32 12.56 -13.65 -0.29
C LYS A 32 12.37 -12.77 -1.53
N ILE A 33 11.47 -13.15 -2.42
CA ILE A 33 11.15 -12.40 -3.64
C ILE A 33 10.68 -10.98 -3.28
N LEU A 34 10.03 -10.81 -2.14
CA LEU A 34 9.55 -9.51 -1.68
C LEU A 34 10.70 -8.48 -1.56
N HIS A 35 11.91 -8.93 -1.27
CA HIS A 35 13.08 -8.06 -1.16
C HIS A 35 13.80 -7.83 -2.50
N GLU A 36 13.46 -8.60 -3.53
CA GLU A 36 14.08 -8.53 -4.86
C GLU A 36 13.31 -7.64 -5.83
N ILE A 37 12.02 -7.43 -5.59
CA ILE A 37 11.16 -6.62 -6.46
C ILE A 37 11.48 -5.12 -6.31
N THR A 38 11.11 -4.35 -7.33
CA THR A 38 11.28 -2.89 -7.30
C THR A 38 10.29 -2.24 -6.34
N PRO A 39 10.55 -1.01 -5.88
CA PRO A 39 9.55 -0.27 -5.08
C PRO A 39 8.20 -0.15 -5.77
N ARG A 40 8.18 0.07 -7.09
CA ARG A 40 6.91 0.17 -7.84
C ARG A 40 6.18 -1.17 -7.88
N GLN A 41 6.91 -2.26 -8.08
CA GLN A 41 6.31 -3.60 -8.02
C GLN A 41 5.75 -3.90 -6.62
N PHE A 42 6.39 -3.41 -5.58
CA PHE A 42 5.87 -3.53 -4.22
C PHE A 42 4.55 -2.77 -4.06
N GLU A 43 4.46 -1.55 -4.56
CA GLU A 43 3.21 -0.77 -4.57
C GLU A 43 2.10 -1.52 -5.31
N GLU A 44 2.41 -2.08 -6.47
CA GLU A 44 1.46 -2.87 -7.26
C GLU A 44 1.00 -4.12 -6.52
N LEU A 45 1.91 -4.79 -5.83
CA LEU A 45 1.61 -5.97 -5.01
C LEU A 45 0.64 -5.62 -3.88
N VAL A 46 0.89 -4.53 -3.17
CA VAL A 46 0.03 -4.06 -2.07
C VAL A 46 -1.34 -3.63 -2.61
N CYS A 47 -1.36 -2.97 -3.76
CA CYS A 47 -2.60 -2.61 -4.45
C CYS A 47 -3.45 -3.87 -4.73
N GLU A 48 -2.85 -4.88 -5.32
CA GLU A 48 -3.53 -6.14 -5.62
C GLU A 48 -4.04 -6.84 -4.35
N LEU A 49 -3.23 -6.83 -3.29
CA LEU A 49 -3.62 -7.40 -2.01
C LEU A 49 -4.89 -6.73 -1.46
N PHE A 50 -4.91 -5.41 -1.42
CA PHE A 50 -6.06 -4.66 -0.91
C PHE A 50 -7.30 -4.84 -1.79
N GLU A 51 -7.12 -4.94 -3.11
CA GLU A 51 -8.23 -5.25 -4.03
C GLU A 51 -8.81 -6.63 -3.75
N LYS A 52 -7.96 -7.63 -3.54
CA LYS A 52 -8.40 -8.99 -3.19
C LYS A 52 -9.10 -9.05 -1.84
N GLU A 53 -8.76 -8.15 -0.94
CA GLU A 53 -9.44 -8.01 0.34
C GLU A 53 -10.79 -7.27 0.22
N GLY A 54 -11.18 -6.88 -0.99
CA GLY A 54 -12.50 -6.31 -1.25
C GLY A 54 -12.52 -4.78 -1.34
N ASN A 55 -11.38 -4.13 -1.44
CA ASN A 55 -11.31 -2.67 -1.50
C ASN A 55 -11.16 -2.18 -2.94
N HIS A 56 -11.64 -0.97 -3.19
CA HIS A 56 -11.32 -0.24 -4.42
C HIS A 56 -10.05 0.56 -4.18
N VAL A 57 -9.01 0.29 -4.97
CA VAL A 57 -7.68 0.88 -4.77
C VAL A 57 -7.20 1.52 -6.05
N GLU A 58 -6.63 2.71 -5.94
CA GLU A 58 -5.99 3.41 -7.04
C GLU A 58 -4.52 3.62 -6.72
N LEU A 59 -3.64 3.29 -7.67
CA LEU A 59 -2.24 3.62 -7.63
C LEU A 59 -2.06 5.09 -8.01
N THR A 60 -1.33 5.83 -7.21
CA THR A 60 -1.00 7.21 -7.56
C THR A 60 0.13 7.23 -8.57
N LYS A 61 0.23 8.32 -9.32
CA LYS A 61 1.40 8.55 -10.16
C LYS A 61 2.61 8.79 -9.24
N GLN A 62 3.78 8.32 -9.64
CA GLN A 62 5.03 8.59 -8.95
C GLN A 62 5.42 10.07 -9.13
N THR A 63 4.67 10.96 -8.50
CA THR A 63 5.03 12.37 -8.42
C THR A 63 5.53 12.66 -7.02
N ARG A 64 6.47 13.59 -6.92
CA ARG A 64 7.08 13.99 -5.64
C ARG A 64 6.10 14.65 -4.68
N ASP A 65 4.88 14.91 -5.13
CA ASP A 65 3.91 15.73 -4.42
C ASP A 65 2.77 14.86 -3.90
N GLY A 66 2.78 14.50 -2.64
CA GLY A 66 1.61 13.91 -2.06
C GLY A 66 1.78 12.91 -0.92
N GLY A 67 2.95 12.33 -0.76
CA GLY A 67 3.24 11.45 0.37
C GLY A 67 2.33 10.24 0.49
N LYS A 68 1.76 9.76 -0.62
CA LYS A 68 0.92 8.57 -0.66
C LYS A 68 1.11 7.82 -1.98
N ASP A 69 1.15 6.50 -1.91
CA ASP A 69 1.34 5.64 -3.07
C ASP A 69 0.02 5.04 -3.56
N LEU A 70 -0.91 4.82 -2.65
CA LEU A 70 -2.20 4.23 -2.92
C LEU A 70 -3.31 5.05 -2.28
N ILE A 71 -4.47 5.07 -2.95
CA ILE A 71 -5.70 5.63 -2.40
C ILE A 71 -6.74 4.53 -2.35
N ILE A 72 -7.25 4.25 -1.17
CA ILE A 72 -8.28 3.24 -0.95
C ILE A 72 -9.60 3.98 -0.75
N LEU A 73 -10.58 3.66 -1.59
CA LEU A 73 -11.91 4.26 -1.56
C LEU A 73 -12.91 3.22 -1.08
N ASN A 74 -13.69 3.57 -0.08
CA ASN A 74 -14.74 2.71 0.43
C ASN A 74 -16.01 3.54 0.62
N ASN A 75 -17.03 3.25 -0.19
CA ASN A 75 -18.33 3.89 -0.11
C ASN A 75 -19.27 3.02 0.71
N SER A 76 -19.76 3.53 1.82
CA SER A 76 -20.73 2.82 2.67
C SER A 76 -21.95 3.67 2.89
N SER A 77 -23.01 3.05 3.43
CA SER A 77 -24.23 3.75 3.84
C SER A 77 -23.98 4.77 4.95
N LEU A 78 -22.85 4.65 5.65
CA LEU A 78 -22.44 5.54 6.74
C LEU A 78 -21.56 6.71 6.28
N GLY A 79 -21.21 6.75 4.98
CA GLY A 79 -20.37 7.79 4.40
C GLY A 79 -19.24 7.22 3.56
N ASP A 80 -18.50 8.10 2.92
CA ASP A 80 -17.35 7.76 2.09
C ASP A 80 -16.09 7.79 2.91
N PHE A 81 -15.27 6.72 2.80
CA PHE A 81 -13.98 6.63 3.46
C PHE A 81 -12.87 6.72 2.41
N VAL A 82 -11.90 7.60 2.67
CA VAL A 82 -10.72 7.77 1.83
C VAL A 82 -9.51 7.44 2.70
N ILE A 83 -8.80 6.38 2.35
CA ILE A 83 -7.63 5.94 3.09
C ILE A 83 -6.39 6.09 2.22
N TYR A 84 -5.37 6.75 2.73
CA TYR A 84 -4.08 6.88 2.06
C TYR A 84 -3.14 5.77 2.52
N ALA A 85 -2.49 5.11 1.59
CA ALA A 85 -1.47 4.12 1.92
C ALA A 85 -0.13 4.53 1.35
N GLU A 86 0.92 4.30 2.11
CA GLU A 86 2.30 4.49 1.69
C GLU A 86 3.07 3.19 1.87
N CYS A 87 3.85 2.83 0.86
CA CYS A 87 4.62 1.60 0.81
C CYS A 87 6.10 1.93 0.97
N LYS A 88 6.73 1.36 2.01
CA LYS A 88 8.16 1.53 2.30
C LYS A 88 8.86 0.19 2.11
N LYS A 89 9.47 0.00 0.94
CA LYS A 89 10.31 -1.17 0.68
C LYS A 89 11.68 -0.93 1.31
N ARG A 90 12.03 -1.76 2.29
CA ARG A 90 13.31 -1.66 3.00
C ARG A 90 13.90 -3.05 3.23
N ALA A 91 15.23 -3.12 3.32
CA ALA A 91 15.89 -4.35 3.72
C ALA A 91 15.47 -4.76 5.14
N PRO A 92 15.44 -6.07 5.46
CA PRO A 92 14.89 -6.55 6.74
C PRO A 92 15.48 -5.92 8.00
N LYS A 93 16.72 -5.50 7.97
CA LYS A 93 17.40 -4.91 9.13
C LYS A 93 17.15 -3.41 9.32
N TYR A 94 16.55 -2.74 8.36
CA TYR A 94 16.30 -1.30 8.43
C TYR A 94 14.84 -1.01 8.77
N PRO A 95 14.55 -0.54 9.99
CA PRO A 95 13.18 -0.23 10.37
C PRO A 95 12.67 1.05 9.69
N VAL A 96 11.36 1.15 9.62
CA VAL A 96 10.68 2.40 9.28
C VAL A 96 10.57 3.21 10.58
N ASN A 97 11.15 4.40 10.60
CA ASN A 97 11.16 5.24 11.80
C ASN A 97 9.90 6.11 11.92
N VAL A 98 9.75 6.73 13.07
CA VAL A 98 8.57 7.55 13.41
C VAL A 98 8.37 8.73 12.47
N GLY A 99 9.44 9.29 11.89
CA GLY A 99 9.36 10.42 10.97
C GLY A 99 8.47 10.13 9.77
N PHE A 100 8.59 8.93 9.19
CA PHE A 100 7.76 8.52 8.05
C PHE A 100 6.29 8.40 8.44
N VAL A 101 6.00 7.89 9.63
CA VAL A 101 4.63 7.76 10.12
C VAL A 101 3.99 9.13 10.34
N ARG A 102 4.74 10.06 10.93
CA ARG A 102 4.30 11.45 11.12
C ARG A 102 4.01 12.14 9.79
N GLU A 103 4.86 11.91 8.81
CA GLU A 103 4.72 12.50 7.47
C GLU A 103 3.41 12.06 6.80
N LEU A 104 3.11 10.77 6.82
CA LEU A 104 1.86 10.26 6.29
C LEU A 104 0.66 10.80 7.08
N TYR A 105 0.73 10.83 8.39
CA TYR A 105 -0.33 11.37 9.23
C TYR A 105 -0.59 12.85 8.92
N GLY A 106 0.48 13.62 8.69
CA GLY A 106 0.37 15.02 8.27
C GLY A 106 -0.37 15.17 6.95
N THR A 107 -0.09 14.31 5.97
CA THR A 107 -0.77 14.30 4.67
C THR A 107 -2.25 13.93 4.83
N VAL A 108 -2.55 12.92 5.64
CA VAL A 108 -3.93 12.52 5.96
C VAL A 108 -4.72 13.69 6.53
N ASN A 109 -4.15 14.41 7.48
CA ASN A 109 -4.81 15.54 8.10
C ASN A 109 -4.95 16.74 7.15
N ALA A 110 -3.91 17.05 6.38
CA ALA A 110 -3.93 18.17 5.44
C ALA A 110 -5.01 17.99 4.36
N ASP A 111 -5.20 16.75 3.90
CA ASP A 111 -6.14 16.43 2.83
C ASP A 111 -7.53 16.03 3.37
N ASN A 112 -7.73 16.02 4.68
CA ASN A 112 -8.94 15.52 5.32
C ASN A 112 -9.31 14.09 4.92
N ALA A 113 -8.29 13.24 4.69
CA ALA A 113 -8.53 11.83 4.45
C ALA A 113 -9.00 11.15 5.76
N THR A 114 -9.68 10.02 5.62
CA THR A 114 -10.25 9.32 6.78
C THR A 114 -9.16 8.69 7.64
N ALA A 115 -8.18 8.05 7.01
CA ALA A 115 -7.12 7.32 7.71
C ALA A 115 -5.90 7.13 6.80
N GLY A 116 -4.82 6.66 7.40
CA GLY A 116 -3.60 6.28 6.69
C GLY A 116 -3.14 4.87 7.06
N ILE A 117 -2.49 4.21 6.12
CA ILE A 117 -1.88 2.89 6.30
C ILE A 117 -0.46 2.95 5.78
N MET A 118 0.50 2.54 6.58
CA MET A 118 1.88 2.38 6.10
C MET A 118 2.23 0.91 6.05
N VAL A 119 2.72 0.46 4.90
CA VAL A 119 3.09 -0.93 4.65
C VAL A 119 4.59 -1.00 4.38
N THR A 120 5.27 -1.93 5.01
CA THR A 120 6.70 -2.12 4.79
C THR A 120 7.08 -3.58 4.62
N THR A 121 8.17 -3.81 3.92
CA THR A 121 8.83 -5.12 3.81
C THR A 121 9.76 -5.41 5.01
N SER A 122 9.83 -4.50 5.95
CA SER A 122 10.69 -4.55 7.12
C SER A 122 9.83 -4.52 8.41
N TYR A 123 10.18 -3.71 9.36
CA TYR A 123 9.45 -3.53 10.60
C TYR A 123 9.44 -2.04 11.00
N PHE A 124 8.62 -1.69 11.96
CA PHE A 124 8.53 -0.32 12.45
C PHE A 124 9.34 -0.18 13.73
N SER A 125 10.02 0.97 13.88
CA SER A 125 10.76 1.26 15.09
C SER A 125 9.85 1.32 16.30
N ARG A 126 10.44 1.20 17.49
CA ARG A 126 9.70 1.32 18.74
C ARG A 126 8.96 2.65 18.86
N ASP A 127 9.63 3.74 18.46
CA ASP A 127 9.02 5.08 18.49
C ASP A 127 7.86 5.21 17.49
N ALA A 128 8.01 4.60 16.31
CA ALA A 128 6.92 4.56 15.32
C ALA A 128 5.69 3.86 15.89
N ARG A 129 5.88 2.71 16.55
CA ARG A 129 4.80 1.96 17.20
C ARG A 129 4.13 2.76 18.31
N LYS A 130 4.92 3.41 19.16
CA LYS A 130 4.40 4.26 20.25
C LYS A 130 3.58 5.43 19.72
N TYR A 131 4.07 6.08 18.67
CA TYR A 131 3.36 7.19 18.05
C TYR A 131 2.02 6.71 17.45
N GLN A 132 2.03 5.60 16.74
CA GLN A 132 0.83 5.03 16.16
C GLN A 132 -0.22 4.67 17.22
N GLU A 133 0.17 4.19 18.39
CA GLU A 133 -0.76 3.89 19.48
C GLU A 133 -1.64 5.09 19.87
N LYS A 134 -1.09 6.30 19.82
CA LYS A 134 -1.82 7.54 20.14
C LYS A 134 -2.85 7.92 19.09
N ILE A 135 -2.66 7.42 17.87
CA ILE A 135 -3.49 7.78 16.71
C ILE A 135 -4.02 6.52 16.00
N LYS A 136 -4.19 5.44 16.75
CA LYS A 136 -4.56 4.13 16.18
C LYS A 136 -5.92 4.10 15.48
N SER A 137 -6.80 5.05 15.78
CA SER A 137 -8.08 5.19 15.08
C SER A 137 -7.91 5.78 13.67
N ARG A 138 -6.79 6.42 13.41
CA ARG A 138 -6.51 7.12 12.16
C ARG A 138 -5.34 6.53 11.36
N MET A 139 -4.45 5.79 12.01
CA MET A 139 -3.24 5.25 11.37
C MET A 139 -3.04 3.78 11.70
N SER A 140 -2.77 2.98 10.67
CA SER A 140 -2.43 1.55 10.79
C SER A 140 -1.04 1.29 10.22
N LEU A 141 -0.32 0.36 10.84
CA LEU A 141 1.00 -0.05 10.39
C LEU A 141 0.97 -1.54 10.06
N ILE A 142 1.39 -1.87 8.84
CA ILE A 142 1.49 -3.25 8.36
C ILE A 142 2.96 -3.55 8.11
N ASP A 143 3.57 -4.32 8.99
CA ASP A 143 4.95 -4.75 8.83
C ASP A 143 5.05 -6.02 7.98
N TYR A 144 6.26 -6.52 7.78
CA TYR A 144 6.52 -7.74 7.00
C TYR A 144 5.67 -8.92 7.50
N SER A 145 5.62 -9.13 8.80
CA SER A 145 4.89 -10.27 9.39
C SER A 145 3.40 -10.21 9.08
N GLU A 146 2.78 -9.05 9.29
CA GLU A 146 1.36 -8.84 9.01
C GLU A 146 1.08 -8.90 7.50
N LEU A 147 1.97 -8.33 6.69
CA LEU A 147 1.86 -8.37 5.23
C LEU A 147 1.84 -9.81 4.73
N MET A 148 2.76 -10.64 5.19
CA MET A 148 2.82 -12.04 4.79
C MET A 148 1.58 -12.83 5.22
N LYS A 149 1.06 -12.57 6.41
CA LYS A 149 -0.22 -13.18 6.86
C LYS A 149 -1.36 -12.86 5.90
N ARG A 150 -1.47 -11.60 5.47
CA ARG A 150 -2.52 -11.17 4.55
C ARG A 150 -2.34 -11.77 3.16
N ILE A 151 -1.12 -11.82 2.65
CA ILE A 151 -0.81 -12.46 1.36
C ILE A 151 -1.18 -13.95 1.40
N MET A 152 -0.81 -14.64 2.47
CA MET A 152 -1.11 -16.07 2.60
C MET A 152 -2.62 -16.32 2.73
N ALA A 153 -3.35 -15.44 3.38
CA ALA A 153 -4.80 -15.54 3.54
C ALA A 153 -5.56 -15.34 2.21
N CYS A 154 -4.95 -14.68 1.23
CA CYS A 154 -5.55 -14.45 -0.10
C CYS A 154 -5.28 -15.58 -1.10
N LYS A 155 -4.63 -16.63 -0.68
CA LYS A 155 -4.35 -17.81 -1.51
C LYS A 155 -5.60 -18.58 -1.86
#